data_fe5e9dcebc6928d1802767985edc24bf
#
_entry.id   fe5e9dcebc6928d1802767985edc24bf
#
_cell.length_a   1.000
_cell.length_b   1.000
_cell.length_c   1.000
_cell.angle_alpha   90.00
_cell.angle_beta   90.00
_cell.angle_gamma   90.00
#
_symmetry.space_group_name_H-M   'P 1'
#
loop_
_entity.id
_entity.type
_entity.pdbx_description
1 polymer ?
#
loop_
_entity_poly.entity_id
_entity_poly.type
_entity_poly.pdbx_seq_one_letter_code
_entity_poly.pdbx_strand_id
1 'polypeptide(L)' 'MPRKCSFCNEVENPQRRILANENDDAFICEYCVEGAYSIIYGEEKEFK' A
#
# COMPACT_ATOMS: atom_id res chain seq x y z
N MET A 1 6.99 17.28 4.31
CA MET A 1 6.12 17.13 3.17
C MET A 1 5.36 15.87 3.26
N PRO A 2 4.09 15.89 2.98
CA PRO A 2 3.30 14.67 3.07
C PRO A 2 3.69 13.71 1.96
N ARG A 3 3.60 12.43 2.26
CA ARG A 3 3.90 11.41 1.27
C ARG A 3 2.65 11.11 0.47
N LYS A 4 2.84 10.51 -0.65
CA LYS A 4 1.73 10.20 -1.51
C LYS A 4 1.82 8.75 -1.93
N CYS A 5 0.71 8.05 -1.87
CA CYS A 5 0.68 6.65 -2.25
C CYS A 5 1.02 6.51 -3.73
N SER A 6 1.89 5.56 -4.07
CA SER A 6 2.28 5.36 -5.45
C SER A 6 1.21 4.62 -6.23
N PHE A 7 0.21 4.10 -5.57
CA PHE A 7 -0.82 3.32 -6.25
C PHE A 7 -2.11 4.10 -6.46
N CYS A 8 -2.59 4.76 -5.44
CA CYS A 8 -3.85 5.50 -5.59
C CYS A 8 -3.65 7.00 -5.59
N ASN A 9 -2.41 7.45 -5.39
CA ASN A 9 -2.09 8.88 -5.42
C ASN A 9 -2.74 9.70 -4.33
N GLU A 10 -3.18 9.06 -3.26
CA GLU A 10 -3.75 9.80 -2.15
C GLU A 10 -2.64 10.26 -1.24
N VAL A 11 -2.81 11.43 -0.68
CA VAL A 11 -1.82 12.04 0.18
C VAL A 11 -1.98 11.55 1.59
N GLU A 12 -0.87 11.41 2.29
CA GLU A 12 -0.88 10.99 3.68
C GLU A 12 -1.68 11.95 4.53
N ASN A 13 -2.47 11.44 5.45
CA ASN A 13 -3.20 12.28 6.38
C ASN A 13 -3.49 11.44 7.62
N PRO A 14 -4.07 12.03 8.67
CA PRO A 14 -4.25 11.31 9.93
C PRO A 14 -5.07 10.05 9.81
N GLN A 15 -5.91 9.95 8.78
CA GLN A 15 -6.73 8.78 8.62
C GLN A 15 -6.19 7.85 7.57
N ARG A 16 -5.10 8.20 6.91
CA ARG A 16 -4.54 7.37 5.87
C ARG A 16 -3.04 7.35 6.06
N ARG A 17 -2.53 6.25 6.55
CA ARG A 17 -1.10 6.14 6.76
C ARG A 17 -0.42 5.68 5.51
N ILE A 18 0.80 6.12 5.32
CA ILE A 18 1.56 5.76 4.15
C ILE A 18 2.80 5.02 4.61
N LEU A 19 3.06 3.89 4.02
CA LEU A 19 4.25 3.11 4.31
C LEU A 19 5.26 3.32 3.20
N ALA A 20 6.53 3.30 3.54
CA ALA A 20 7.58 3.48 2.56
C ALA A 20 8.45 2.25 2.52
N ASN A 21 9.09 2.01 1.38
CA ASN A 21 9.99 0.88 1.31
C ASN A 21 11.31 1.30 1.97
N GLU A 22 12.28 0.40 1.97
CA GLU A 22 13.53 0.66 2.66
C GLU A 22 14.25 1.87 2.11
N ASN A 23 14.12 2.13 0.83
CA ASN A 23 14.83 3.24 0.21
C ASN A 23 14.02 4.52 0.15
N ASP A 24 12.80 4.47 0.65
CA ASP A 24 11.92 5.65 0.64
C ASP A 24 11.66 6.15 -0.77
N ASP A 25 11.71 5.27 -1.74
CA ASP A 25 11.41 5.72 -3.10
C ASP A 25 10.09 5.14 -3.61
N ALA A 26 9.35 4.46 -2.78
CA ALA A 26 8.03 3.95 -3.15
C ALA A 26 7.16 3.98 -1.92
N PHE A 27 5.88 4.32 -2.09
CA PHE A 27 4.98 4.44 -0.96
C PHE A 27 3.67 3.74 -1.26
N ILE A 28 3.02 3.26 -0.21
CA ILE A 28 1.72 2.62 -0.36
C ILE A 28 0.89 2.94 0.88
N CYS A 29 -0.36 3.31 0.68
CA CYS A 29 -1.21 3.66 1.81
C CYS A 29 -1.83 2.38 2.37
N GLU A 30 -2.34 2.48 3.59
CA GLU A 30 -2.85 1.29 4.26
C GLU A 30 -4.04 0.70 3.52
N TYR A 31 -4.80 1.50 2.80
CA TYR A 31 -5.93 0.96 2.06
C TYR A 31 -5.45 0.14 0.86
N CYS A 32 -4.39 0.59 0.22
CA CYS A 32 -3.84 -0.16 -0.88
C CYS A 32 -3.14 -1.42 -0.39
N VAL A 33 -2.59 -1.37 0.80
CA VAL A 33 -1.98 -2.55 1.38
C VAL A 33 -3.03 -3.63 1.60
N GLU A 34 -4.19 -3.24 2.12
CA GLU A 34 -5.24 -4.20 2.34
C GLU A 34 -5.71 -4.79 1.02
N GLY A 35 -5.88 -3.94 0.02
CA GLY A 35 -6.33 -4.42 -1.27
C GLY A 35 -5.32 -5.36 -1.91
N ALA A 36 -4.06 -4.99 -1.83
CA ALA A 36 -3.03 -5.82 -2.40
C ALA A 36 -2.91 -7.14 -1.67
N TYR A 37 -3.06 -7.10 -0.36
CA TYR A 37 -3.00 -8.30 0.45
C TYR A 37 -4.12 -9.25 0.03
N SER A 38 -5.31 -8.73 -0.15
CA SER A 38 -6.44 -9.54 -0.55
C SER A 38 -6.21 -10.17 -1.91
N ILE A 39 -5.68 -9.40 -2.83
CA ILE A 39 -5.45 -9.92 -4.16
C ILE A 39 -4.41 -11.02 -4.13
N ILE A 40 -3.32 -10.79 -3.45
CA ILE A 40 -2.25 -11.74 -3.43
C ILE A 40 -2.60 -13.00 -2.66
N TYR A 41 -3.10 -12.82 -1.46
CA TYR A 41 -3.36 -13.97 -0.61
C TYR A 41 -4.71 -14.60 -0.83
N GLY A 42 -5.60 -13.86 -1.46
CA GLY A 42 -6.87 -14.43 -1.83
C GLY A 42 -6.72 -15.47 -2.90
N GLU A 43 -5.71 -15.32 -3.75
CA GLU A 43 -5.50 -16.28 -4.78
C GLU A 43 -4.46 -17.27 -4.42
N GLU A 44 -3.87 -17.12 -3.26
CA GLU A 44 -2.78 -17.94 -2.92
C GLU A 44 -3.09 -19.36 -2.79
N LYS A 45 -4.28 -19.68 -2.48
CA LYS A 45 -4.64 -21.04 -2.34
C LYS A 45 -4.46 -21.77 -3.64
N GLU A 46 -4.33 -21.07 -4.72
CA GLU A 46 -4.09 -21.72 -5.92
C GLU A 46 -2.67 -21.87 -6.23
N PHE A 47 -1.86 -21.18 -5.51
CA PHE A 47 -0.53 -21.23 -5.67
C PHE A 47 0.07 -22.44 -5.32
N LYS A 48 -0.16 -23.00 -4.58
CA LYS A 48 0.52 -23.98 -4.09
C LYS A 48 0.55 -24.90 -4.40
#